data_ff54aee4d6dad6ca125157d70a5a1cd0
#
_entry.id   ff54aee4d6dad6ca125157d70a5a1cd0
#
_cell.length_a   1.000
_cell.length_b   1.000
_cell.length_c   1.000
_cell.angle_alpha   90.00
_cell.angle_beta   90.00
_cell.angle_gamma   90.00
#
_symmetry.space_group_name_H-M   'P 1'
#
loop_
_entity.id
_entity.type
_entity.pdbx_description
1 polymer ?
#
loop_
_entity_poly.entity_id
_entity_poly.type
_entity_poly.pdbx_seq_one_letter_code
_entity_poly.pdbx_strand_id
1 'polypeptide(L)'
;MSINKKIQNYQYFFSDQVREAEMEQKSIIKAPMNQLFRKEEIIIGYVDHVNDKLGHVILKFPKDKAPRLKVQKSIMVIKKDAKAELGSNVTSWACSFLDFCKNTQYHSNTSDLLPLYYTRKGDSQYDYVGCTGVSTSLYDLFKKSTEAGKSLTVIVFSPFPPVDYFNNLVNFLEVYHDLPEQLIEPKINYEDWHPEELEYNPENETTIPERILETLEEENCCILQGPPGTGKSYTIAHIIANYLTNNKTVCVTTMANKGLIELVQQPPLLPFLKEGKISKSNLSADERRTVPGLKPIKKGFIIPNGELFCSTNYVLSQVYNTENLCDDGLPSYDLVIIEEASQAYL
;
A
#
# COMPACT_ATOMS: atom_id res chain seq x y z
N MET A 1 34.52 4.39 -6.61
CA MET A 1 33.81 3.32 -7.35
C MET A 1 33.06 4.01 -8.47
N SER A 2 33.03 3.51 -9.71
CA SER A 2 32.28 4.20 -10.77
C SER A 2 30.75 4.10 -10.49
N ILE A 3 29.99 5.13 -10.87
CA ILE A 3 28.52 5.18 -10.71
C ILE A 3 27.86 3.90 -11.26
N ASN A 4 28.28 3.46 -12.45
CA ASN A 4 27.78 2.24 -13.07
C ASN A 4 27.95 0.99 -12.20
N LYS A 5 29.05 0.90 -11.46
CA LYS A 5 29.28 -0.23 -10.55
C LYS A 5 28.35 -0.19 -9.31
N LYS A 6 27.97 0.99 -8.88
CA LYS A 6 27.00 1.15 -7.78
C LYS A 6 25.59 0.84 -8.22
N ILE A 7 25.17 1.34 -9.38
CA ILE A 7 23.86 0.97 -9.98
C ILE A 7 23.77 -0.55 -10.12
N GLN A 8 24.82 -1.20 -10.62
CA GLN A 8 24.87 -2.66 -10.69
C GLN A 8 24.73 -3.34 -9.31
N ASN A 9 25.38 -2.79 -8.27
CA ASN A 9 25.24 -3.35 -6.92
C ASN A 9 23.81 -3.24 -6.40
N TYR A 10 23.10 -2.13 -6.64
CA TYR A 10 21.69 -1.98 -6.29
C TYR A 10 20.79 -2.94 -7.09
N GLN A 11 21.05 -3.11 -8.39
CA GLN A 11 20.34 -4.09 -9.22
C GLN A 11 20.52 -5.52 -8.67
N TYR A 12 21.75 -5.90 -8.31
CA TYR A 12 22.02 -7.20 -7.69
C TYR A 12 21.29 -7.35 -6.36
N PHE A 13 21.32 -6.34 -5.51
CA PHE A 13 20.63 -6.36 -4.22
C PHE A 13 19.13 -6.58 -4.40
N PHE A 14 18.46 -5.77 -5.23
CA PHE A 14 17.02 -5.92 -5.46
C PHE A 14 16.68 -7.25 -6.14
N SER A 15 17.48 -7.71 -7.08
CA SER A 15 17.29 -9.02 -7.72
C SER A 15 17.45 -10.18 -6.73
N ASP A 16 18.38 -10.09 -5.78
CA ASP A 16 18.52 -11.06 -4.71
C ASP A 16 17.30 -11.07 -3.78
N GLN A 17 16.75 -9.90 -3.43
CA GLN A 17 15.51 -9.82 -2.64
C GLN A 17 14.33 -10.49 -3.36
N VAL A 18 14.20 -10.30 -4.67
CA VAL A 18 13.19 -11.00 -5.48
C VAL A 18 13.40 -12.50 -5.42
N ARG A 19 14.62 -12.96 -5.64
CA ARG A 19 14.97 -14.39 -5.64
C ARG A 19 14.71 -15.06 -4.29
N GLU A 20 15.09 -14.40 -3.20
CA GLU A 20 14.84 -14.90 -1.83
C GLU A 20 13.35 -15.03 -1.54
N ALA A 21 12.56 -13.98 -1.85
CA ALA A 21 11.11 -14.01 -1.66
C ALA A 21 10.41 -15.09 -2.50
N GLU A 22 10.86 -15.31 -3.76
CA GLU A 22 10.36 -16.40 -4.60
C GLU A 22 10.73 -17.79 -4.05
N MET A 23 11.95 -17.95 -3.52
CA MET A 23 12.37 -19.21 -2.92
C MET A 23 11.56 -19.52 -1.66
N GLU A 24 11.32 -18.52 -0.82
CA GLU A 24 10.45 -18.64 0.35
C GLU A 24 9.03 -19.04 -0.05
N GLN A 25 8.43 -18.37 -1.03
CA GLN A 25 7.11 -18.71 -1.54
C GLN A 25 7.04 -20.13 -2.12
N LYS A 26 8.05 -20.56 -2.87
CA LYS A 26 8.15 -21.95 -3.37
C LYS A 26 8.22 -22.96 -2.22
N SER A 27 8.87 -22.62 -1.12
CA SER A 27 8.91 -23.42 0.10
C SER A 27 7.51 -23.50 0.76
N ILE A 28 6.80 -22.38 0.87
CA ILE A 28 5.45 -22.30 1.43
C ILE A 28 4.49 -23.19 0.62
N ILE A 29 4.49 -23.08 -0.70
CA ILE A 29 3.60 -23.86 -1.59
C ILE A 29 3.82 -25.38 -1.44
N LYS A 30 5.05 -25.81 -1.18
CA LYS A 30 5.41 -27.21 -0.99
C LYS A 30 5.21 -27.72 0.44
N ALA A 31 5.03 -26.83 1.39
CA ALA A 31 4.87 -27.20 2.78
C ALA A 31 3.51 -27.90 3.05
N PRO A 32 3.43 -28.81 4.03
CA PRO A 32 2.18 -29.44 4.44
C PRO A 32 1.17 -28.43 4.95
N MET A 33 -0.11 -28.61 4.57
CA MET A 33 -1.21 -27.72 4.96
C MET A 33 -1.32 -27.51 6.48
N ASN A 34 -1.10 -28.55 7.26
CA ASN A 34 -1.14 -28.46 8.72
C ASN A 34 -0.02 -27.59 9.30
N GLN A 35 1.14 -27.54 8.64
CA GLN A 35 2.23 -26.65 9.05
C GLN A 35 1.92 -25.19 8.67
N LEU A 36 1.40 -24.97 7.45
CA LEU A 36 1.00 -23.63 6.99
C LEU A 36 -0.09 -23.04 7.89
N PHE A 37 -1.05 -23.85 8.30
CA PHE A 37 -2.09 -23.42 9.24
C PHE A 37 -1.53 -23.05 10.62
N ARG A 38 -0.58 -23.84 11.15
CA ARG A 38 0.08 -23.52 12.43
C ARG A 38 0.93 -22.25 12.38
N LYS A 39 1.53 -21.98 11.24
CA LYS A 39 2.34 -20.77 11.00
C LYS A 39 1.50 -19.55 10.60
N GLU A 40 0.19 -19.69 10.49
CA GLU A 40 -0.74 -18.65 10.04
C GLU A 40 -0.46 -18.13 8.60
N GLU A 41 0.23 -18.93 7.78
CA GLU A 41 0.42 -18.68 6.34
C GLU A 41 -0.88 -18.89 5.55
N ILE A 42 -1.70 -19.81 6.01
CA ILE A 42 -3.08 -19.98 5.56
C ILE A 42 -4.04 -19.81 6.74
N ILE A 43 -5.14 -19.12 6.48
CA ILE A 43 -6.15 -18.82 7.50
C ILE A 43 -7.51 -19.29 7.01
N ILE A 44 -8.23 -20.00 7.86
CA ILE A 44 -9.54 -20.55 7.52
C ILE A 44 -10.62 -19.66 8.11
N GLY A 45 -11.57 -19.29 7.28
CA GLY A 45 -12.74 -18.50 7.65
C GLY A 45 -14.00 -18.97 6.96
N TYR A 46 -15.05 -18.22 7.14
CA TYR A 46 -16.37 -18.51 6.58
C TYR A 46 -16.96 -17.25 5.98
N VAL A 47 -17.74 -17.40 4.90
CA VAL A 47 -18.55 -16.31 4.39
C VAL A 47 -19.70 -16.07 5.37
N ASP A 48 -19.80 -14.86 5.88
CA ASP A 48 -20.89 -14.49 6.81
C ASP A 48 -22.07 -13.93 6.03
N HIS A 49 -21.88 -12.84 5.31
CA HIS A 49 -22.90 -12.25 4.44
C HIS A 49 -22.29 -11.37 3.35
N VAL A 50 -23.15 -10.98 2.42
CA VAL A 50 -22.81 -10.05 1.34
C VAL A 50 -23.51 -8.72 1.59
N ASN A 51 -22.80 -7.63 1.51
CA ASN A 51 -23.36 -6.27 1.60
C ASN A 51 -23.60 -5.72 0.20
N ASP A 52 -24.82 -5.88 -0.31
CA ASP A 52 -25.20 -5.46 -1.65
C ASP A 52 -25.07 -3.95 -1.90
N LYS A 53 -25.29 -3.13 -0.86
CA LYS A 53 -25.16 -1.67 -0.98
C LYS A 53 -23.72 -1.23 -1.24
N LEU A 54 -22.75 -2.00 -0.78
CA LEU A 54 -21.32 -1.71 -0.88
C LEU A 54 -20.62 -2.57 -1.94
N GLY A 55 -21.25 -3.67 -2.37
CA GLY A 55 -20.58 -4.70 -3.18
C GLY A 55 -19.49 -5.45 -2.41
N HIS A 56 -19.59 -5.51 -1.09
CA HIS A 56 -18.59 -6.11 -0.22
C HIS A 56 -19.02 -7.48 0.26
N VAL A 57 -18.05 -8.35 0.48
CA VAL A 57 -18.24 -9.66 1.12
C VAL A 57 -17.68 -9.59 2.54
N ILE A 58 -18.46 -10.05 3.51
CA ILE A 58 -18.03 -10.11 4.90
C ILE A 58 -17.68 -11.57 5.23
N LEU A 59 -16.44 -11.75 5.64
CA LEU A 59 -15.90 -13.03 6.14
C LEU A 59 -15.84 -12.99 7.65
N LYS A 60 -16.06 -14.13 8.29
CA LYS A 60 -15.86 -14.32 9.72
C LYS A 60 -14.79 -15.36 10.00
N PHE A 61 -13.97 -15.08 10.97
CA PHE A 61 -12.88 -15.91 11.44
C PHE A 61 -13.07 -16.21 12.93
N PRO A 62 -12.64 -17.37 13.45
CA PRO A 62 -12.59 -17.57 14.89
C PRO A 62 -11.84 -16.42 15.56
N LYS A 63 -12.24 -16.08 16.78
CA LYS A 63 -11.69 -14.96 17.54
C LYS A 63 -10.15 -15.03 17.56
N ASP A 64 -9.49 -13.89 17.35
CA ASP A 64 -8.04 -13.72 17.28
C ASP A 64 -7.33 -14.52 16.17
N LYS A 65 -8.09 -15.02 15.17
CA LYS A 65 -7.58 -15.78 14.01
C LYS A 65 -7.83 -15.08 12.67
N ALA A 66 -8.26 -13.83 12.69
CA ALA A 66 -8.43 -13.06 11.46
C ALA A 66 -7.07 -12.75 10.80
N PRO A 67 -6.99 -12.72 9.45
CA PRO A 67 -5.75 -12.40 8.76
C PRO A 67 -5.28 -10.98 9.07
N ARG A 68 -3.98 -10.80 9.21
CA ARG A 68 -3.39 -9.46 9.29
C ARG A 68 -3.60 -8.72 7.96
N LEU A 69 -4.12 -7.50 8.02
CA LEU A 69 -4.56 -6.75 6.82
C LEU A 69 -3.44 -5.96 6.09
N LYS A 70 -2.18 -6.28 6.34
CA LYS A 70 -1.05 -5.53 5.76
C LYS A 70 -0.78 -5.81 4.28
N VAL A 71 -1.28 -6.92 3.74
CA VAL A 71 -0.99 -7.37 2.37
C VAL A 71 -2.28 -7.85 1.73
N GLN A 72 -2.42 -7.60 0.43
CA GLN A 72 -3.51 -8.18 -0.35
C GLN A 72 -3.49 -9.71 -0.24
N LYS A 73 -4.66 -10.30 -0.06
CA LYS A 73 -4.81 -11.74 0.15
C LYS A 73 -5.67 -12.34 -0.95
N SER A 74 -5.33 -13.53 -1.36
CA SER A 74 -6.22 -14.36 -2.18
C SER A 74 -7.15 -15.16 -1.30
N ILE A 75 -8.36 -15.39 -1.83
CA ILE A 75 -9.38 -16.19 -1.19
C ILE A 75 -9.65 -17.41 -2.06
N MET A 76 -9.52 -18.57 -1.46
CA MET A 76 -9.90 -19.84 -2.05
C MET A 76 -11.18 -20.33 -1.37
N VAL A 77 -12.17 -20.73 -2.17
CA VAL A 77 -13.44 -21.24 -1.67
C VAL A 77 -13.42 -22.76 -1.74
N ILE A 78 -13.80 -23.42 -0.65
CA ILE A 78 -13.97 -24.87 -0.61
C ILE A 78 -15.43 -25.19 -0.89
N LYS A 79 -15.70 -25.87 -2.03
CA LYS A 79 -17.06 -26.14 -2.53
C LYS A 79 -17.83 -27.21 -1.78
N LYS A 80 -17.18 -28.13 -1.09
CA LYS A 80 -17.85 -29.19 -0.32
C LYS A 80 -18.06 -28.75 1.13
N ASP A 81 -19.00 -29.41 1.80
CA ASP A 81 -19.23 -29.30 3.25
C ASP A 81 -17.95 -29.66 4.04
N ALA A 82 -16.95 -28.84 3.83
CA ALA A 82 -15.68 -28.91 4.50
C ALA A 82 -15.81 -28.72 6.03
N LYS A 83 -17.02 -28.35 6.52
CA LYS A 83 -17.31 -28.34 7.96
C LYS A 83 -17.02 -29.69 8.62
N ALA A 84 -17.31 -30.78 7.93
CA ALA A 84 -17.05 -32.13 8.46
C ALA A 84 -15.55 -32.48 8.36
N GLU A 85 -14.85 -31.98 7.36
CA GLU A 85 -13.43 -32.31 7.13
C GLU A 85 -12.48 -31.29 7.79
N LEU A 86 -12.87 -29.99 7.85
CA LEU A 86 -12.05 -28.91 8.39
C LEU A 86 -12.20 -28.70 9.90
N GLY A 87 -13.37 -28.97 10.43
CA GLY A 87 -13.68 -28.62 11.83
C GLY A 87 -13.00 -29.50 12.87
N SER A 88 -12.58 -30.72 12.53
CA SER A 88 -12.00 -31.64 13.49
C SER A 88 -10.57 -32.09 13.21
N ASN A 89 -10.04 -31.93 12.01
CA ASN A 89 -8.79 -32.58 11.63
C ASN A 89 -7.83 -31.80 10.69
N VAL A 90 -7.73 -30.48 10.82
CA VAL A 90 -6.67 -29.72 10.12
C VAL A 90 -5.27 -30.27 10.44
N THR A 91 -5.12 -30.88 11.62
CA THR A 91 -3.88 -31.54 12.04
C THR A 91 -3.54 -32.77 11.20
N SER A 92 -4.50 -33.37 10.51
CA SER A 92 -4.29 -34.54 9.63
C SER A 92 -3.93 -34.17 8.19
N TRP A 93 -3.93 -32.91 7.83
CA TRP A 93 -3.62 -32.47 6.48
C TRP A 93 -2.10 -32.47 6.23
N ALA A 94 -1.58 -33.66 6.01
CA ALA A 94 -0.15 -33.85 5.72
C ALA A 94 0.21 -33.57 4.26
N CYS A 95 -0.77 -33.40 3.35
CA CYS A 95 -0.50 -33.08 1.95
C CYS A 95 0.04 -31.67 1.79
N SER A 96 0.84 -31.44 0.73
CA SER A 96 1.31 -30.10 0.40
C SER A 96 0.14 -29.19 0.01
N PHE A 97 0.31 -27.86 0.16
CA PHE A 97 -0.68 -26.89 -0.31
C PHE A 97 -0.97 -27.07 -1.80
N LEU A 98 0.07 -27.32 -2.60
CA LEU A 98 -0.07 -27.56 -4.03
C LEU A 98 -0.92 -28.78 -4.35
N ASP A 99 -0.73 -29.90 -3.62
CA ASP A 99 -1.51 -31.12 -3.82
C ASP A 99 -2.94 -30.96 -3.30
N PHE A 100 -3.13 -30.24 -2.19
CA PHE A 100 -4.44 -29.85 -1.72
C PHE A 100 -5.20 -29.09 -2.82
N CYS A 101 -4.56 -28.09 -3.43
CA CYS A 101 -5.14 -27.33 -4.52
C CYS A 101 -5.52 -28.20 -5.73
N LYS A 102 -4.75 -29.21 -6.07
CA LYS A 102 -5.05 -30.11 -7.20
C LYS A 102 -6.19 -31.09 -6.90
N ASN A 103 -6.27 -31.56 -5.68
CA ASN A 103 -7.15 -32.66 -5.30
C ASN A 103 -8.49 -32.23 -4.69
N THR A 104 -8.61 -30.96 -4.34
CA THR A 104 -9.82 -30.41 -3.72
C THR A 104 -10.64 -29.65 -4.76
N GLN A 105 -11.96 -29.88 -4.79
CA GLN A 105 -12.86 -29.07 -5.60
C GLN A 105 -13.02 -27.69 -4.97
N TYR A 106 -12.16 -26.76 -5.34
CA TYR A 106 -12.21 -25.39 -4.85
C TYR A 106 -12.42 -24.41 -6.01
N HIS A 107 -12.96 -23.25 -5.69
CA HIS A 107 -12.96 -22.10 -6.58
C HIS A 107 -11.81 -21.22 -6.14
N SER A 108 -10.78 -21.15 -6.97
CA SER A 108 -9.69 -20.21 -6.79
C SER A 108 -9.74 -19.19 -7.91
N ASN A 109 -9.72 -17.93 -7.55
CA ASN A 109 -9.37 -16.88 -8.49
C ASN A 109 -8.07 -16.28 -7.98
N THR A 110 -6.95 -16.89 -8.39
CA THR A 110 -5.60 -16.47 -7.99
C THR A 110 -5.23 -15.09 -8.52
N SER A 111 -5.99 -14.56 -9.48
CA SER A 111 -5.86 -13.20 -9.98
C SER A 111 -6.55 -12.15 -9.09
N ASP A 112 -7.45 -12.56 -8.21
CA ASP A 112 -8.17 -11.64 -7.34
C ASP A 112 -7.41 -11.43 -6.03
N LEU A 113 -6.47 -10.50 -6.03
CA LEU A 113 -5.89 -9.99 -4.80
C LEU A 113 -6.89 -9.05 -4.15
N LEU A 114 -7.53 -9.52 -3.10
CA LEU A 114 -8.62 -8.81 -2.46
C LEU A 114 -8.11 -7.91 -1.33
N PRO A 115 -8.36 -6.61 -1.38
CA PRO A 115 -8.17 -5.73 -0.24
C PRO A 115 -9.09 -6.17 0.91
N LEU A 116 -8.51 -6.40 2.08
CA LEU A 116 -9.24 -6.73 3.29
C LEU A 116 -9.25 -5.52 4.23
N TYR A 117 -10.36 -5.35 4.96
CA TYR A 117 -10.48 -4.33 5.99
C TYR A 117 -11.20 -4.87 7.23
N TYR A 118 -10.89 -4.35 8.41
CA TYR A 118 -11.61 -4.73 9.62
C TYR A 118 -12.98 -4.07 9.67
N THR A 119 -14.01 -4.88 9.93
CA THR A 119 -15.30 -4.37 10.34
C THR A 119 -15.30 -4.14 11.86
N ARG A 120 -15.91 -3.06 12.32
CA ARG A 120 -15.83 -2.60 13.75
C ARG A 120 -16.49 -3.49 14.79
N LYS A 121 -17.17 -4.59 14.43
CA LYS A 121 -17.91 -5.42 15.36
C LYS A 121 -17.53 -6.88 15.22
N GLY A 122 -16.47 -7.28 15.95
CA GLY A 122 -16.31 -8.66 16.38
C GLY A 122 -17.27 -8.94 17.55
N ASP A 123 -17.84 -10.16 17.59
CA ASP A 123 -18.52 -10.67 18.77
C ASP A 123 -17.53 -11.45 19.65
N SER A 124 -18.04 -12.14 20.66
CA SER A 124 -17.20 -12.95 21.56
C SER A 124 -16.59 -14.20 20.90
N GLN A 125 -17.09 -14.62 19.75
CA GLN A 125 -16.68 -15.85 19.07
C GLN A 125 -15.92 -15.60 17.77
N TYR A 126 -16.22 -14.49 17.07
CA TYR A 126 -15.70 -14.23 15.72
C TYR A 126 -15.18 -12.81 15.55
N ASP A 127 -14.15 -12.70 14.72
CA ASP A 127 -13.71 -11.45 14.12
C ASP A 127 -14.22 -11.38 12.68
N TYR A 128 -14.68 -10.20 12.26
CA TYR A 128 -15.25 -9.98 10.94
C TYR A 128 -14.32 -9.13 10.08
N VAL A 129 -14.11 -9.59 8.87
CA VAL A 129 -13.25 -8.92 7.87
C VAL A 129 -14.04 -8.70 6.60
N GLY A 130 -14.06 -7.47 6.11
CA GLY A 130 -14.66 -7.12 4.82
C GLY A 130 -13.67 -7.29 3.68
N CYS A 131 -14.16 -7.78 2.53
CA CYS A 131 -13.43 -7.85 1.28
C CYS A 131 -14.04 -6.93 0.25
N THR A 132 -13.21 -6.17 -0.44
CA THR A 132 -13.57 -5.35 -1.60
C THR A 132 -12.94 -5.91 -2.87
N GLY A 133 -13.36 -5.43 -4.03
CA GLY A 133 -12.78 -5.86 -5.32
C GLY A 133 -13.04 -7.32 -5.69
N VAL A 134 -14.04 -7.95 -5.07
CA VAL A 134 -14.41 -9.34 -5.37
C VAL A 134 -14.95 -9.43 -6.79
N SER A 135 -14.47 -10.40 -7.58
CA SER A 135 -14.98 -10.63 -8.95
C SER A 135 -16.46 -10.96 -8.94
N THR A 136 -17.16 -10.58 -9.99
CA THR A 136 -18.62 -10.78 -10.10
C THR A 136 -18.99 -12.25 -9.91
N SER A 137 -18.22 -13.18 -10.48
CA SER A 137 -18.48 -14.62 -10.37
C SER A 137 -18.34 -15.13 -8.94
N LEU A 138 -17.34 -14.67 -8.21
CA LEU A 138 -17.11 -15.04 -6.82
C LEU A 138 -18.16 -14.37 -5.91
N TYR A 139 -18.48 -13.11 -6.18
CA TYR A 139 -19.53 -12.37 -5.48
C TYR A 139 -20.88 -13.06 -5.59
N ASP A 140 -21.29 -13.45 -6.81
CA ASP A 140 -22.54 -14.17 -7.06
C ASP A 140 -22.59 -15.54 -6.36
N LEU A 141 -21.46 -16.24 -6.32
CA LEU A 141 -21.32 -17.49 -5.57
C LEU A 141 -21.59 -17.28 -4.08
N PHE A 142 -20.97 -16.26 -3.49
CA PHE A 142 -21.14 -15.93 -2.08
C PHE A 142 -22.57 -15.49 -1.78
N LYS A 143 -23.15 -14.65 -2.64
CA LYS A 143 -24.53 -14.18 -2.50
C LYS A 143 -25.53 -15.34 -2.53
N LYS A 144 -25.50 -16.19 -3.56
CA LYS A 144 -26.35 -17.38 -3.67
C LYS A 144 -26.22 -18.33 -2.48
N SER A 145 -25.00 -18.48 -1.96
CA SER A 145 -24.79 -19.35 -0.81
C SER A 145 -25.38 -18.77 0.47
N THR A 146 -25.19 -17.47 0.72
CA THR A 146 -25.73 -16.81 1.91
C THR A 146 -27.27 -16.73 1.88
N GLU A 147 -27.86 -16.44 0.72
CA GLU A 147 -29.32 -16.45 0.51
C GLU A 147 -29.92 -17.86 0.76
N ALA A 148 -29.17 -18.93 0.42
CA ALA A 148 -29.55 -20.30 0.69
C ALA A 148 -29.29 -20.73 2.14
N GLY A 149 -28.85 -19.85 3.02
CA GLY A 149 -28.51 -20.15 4.42
C GLY A 149 -27.26 -21.02 4.59
N LYS A 150 -26.44 -21.15 3.53
CA LYS A 150 -25.21 -21.95 3.55
C LYS A 150 -24.02 -21.05 3.74
N SER A 151 -23.21 -21.33 4.76
CA SER A 151 -21.91 -20.66 4.95
C SER A 151 -20.83 -21.42 4.18
N LEU A 152 -20.17 -20.75 3.24
CA LEU A 152 -19.03 -21.31 2.53
C LEU A 152 -17.77 -21.18 3.37
N THR A 153 -16.93 -22.21 3.35
CA THR A 153 -15.59 -22.16 3.95
C THR A 153 -14.62 -21.55 2.97
N VAL A 154 -13.77 -20.64 3.46
CA VAL A 154 -12.75 -19.99 2.68
C VAL A 154 -11.37 -20.18 3.32
N ILE A 155 -10.34 -20.29 2.48
CA ILE A 155 -8.94 -20.20 2.87
C ILE A 155 -8.41 -18.87 2.36
N VAL A 156 -7.81 -18.10 3.25
CA VAL A 156 -7.16 -16.83 2.94
C VAL A 156 -5.65 -17.05 3.01
N PHE A 157 -4.93 -16.65 1.98
CA PHE A 157 -3.49 -16.84 1.85
C PHE A 157 -2.84 -15.78 0.93
N SER A 158 -1.52 -15.70 0.93
CA SER A 158 -0.76 -14.86 -0.01
C SER A 158 -0.27 -15.75 -1.17
N PRO A 159 -0.81 -15.57 -2.39
CA PRO A 159 -0.49 -16.46 -3.52
C PRO A 159 0.86 -16.17 -4.13
N PHE A 160 1.32 -14.93 -4.02
CA PHE A 160 2.54 -14.43 -4.63
C PHE A 160 3.45 -13.79 -3.60
N PRO A 161 4.78 -13.90 -3.79
CA PRO A 161 5.71 -13.12 -2.99
C PRO A 161 5.51 -11.61 -3.28
N PRO A 162 5.71 -10.73 -2.30
CA PRO A 162 5.55 -9.28 -2.49
C PRO A 162 6.77 -8.68 -3.20
N VAL A 163 7.02 -9.10 -4.44
CA VAL A 163 8.24 -8.74 -5.19
C VAL A 163 8.08 -7.59 -6.19
N ASP A 164 6.84 -7.17 -6.47
CA ASP A 164 6.58 -6.17 -7.50
C ASP A 164 7.35 -4.87 -7.30
N TYR A 165 7.48 -4.43 -6.04
CA TYR A 165 8.22 -3.22 -5.71
C TYR A 165 9.71 -3.34 -6.09
N PHE A 166 10.34 -4.44 -5.74
CA PHE A 166 11.74 -4.69 -6.08
C PHE A 166 11.94 -4.87 -7.59
N ASN A 167 11.03 -5.57 -8.26
CA ASN A 167 11.06 -5.69 -9.72
C ASN A 167 10.96 -4.32 -10.41
N ASN A 168 10.10 -3.43 -9.92
CA ASN A 168 9.98 -2.07 -10.44
C ASN A 168 11.27 -1.29 -10.26
N LEU A 169 11.96 -1.44 -9.12
CA LEU A 169 13.26 -0.79 -8.88
C LEU A 169 14.37 -1.36 -9.77
N VAL A 170 14.39 -2.68 -10.01
CA VAL A 170 15.34 -3.29 -10.96
C VAL A 170 15.12 -2.72 -12.36
N ASN A 171 13.87 -2.72 -12.84
CA ASN A 171 13.52 -2.20 -14.15
C ASN A 171 13.88 -0.71 -14.29
N PHE A 172 13.64 0.09 -13.24
CA PHE A 172 14.03 1.49 -13.21
C PHE A 172 15.53 1.66 -13.42
N LEU A 173 16.35 0.93 -12.67
CA LEU A 173 17.80 0.99 -12.76
C LEU A 173 18.35 0.41 -14.08
N GLU A 174 17.60 -0.41 -14.79
CA GLU A 174 17.94 -0.90 -16.13
C GLU A 174 17.71 0.17 -17.20
N VAL A 175 16.67 0.97 -17.06
CA VAL A 175 16.29 2.02 -18.02
C VAL A 175 17.08 3.30 -17.81
N TYR A 176 17.32 3.69 -16.56
CA TYR A 176 17.94 4.98 -16.21
C TYR A 176 19.38 4.79 -15.74
N HIS A 177 20.29 4.80 -16.71
CA HIS A 177 21.74 4.69 -16.43
C HIS A 177 22.38 6.01 -16.03
N ASP A 178 21.76 7.14 -16.36
CA ASP A 178 22.29 8.49 -16.17
C ASP A 178 21.68 9.20 -14.97
N LEU A 179 21.46 8.45 -13.87
CA LEU A 179 21.01 9.06 -12.62
C LEU A 179 22.06 10.03 -12.08
N PRO A 180 21.65 11.21 -11.60
CA PRO A 180 22.56 12.14 -10.95
C PRO A 180 23.35 11.45 -9.82
N GLU A 181 24.67 11.67 -9.80
CA GLU A 181 25.56 11.06 -8.78
C GLU A 181 25.05 11.33 -7.36
N GLN A 182 24.49 12.50 -7.13
CA GLN A 182 23.96 12.93 -5.84
C GLN A 182 22.78 12.07 -5.34
N LEU A 183 21.99 11.44 -6.23
CA LEU A 183 20.92 10.51 -5.84
C LEU A 183 21.45 9.14 -5.46
N ILE A 184 22.56 8.71 -6.05
CA ILE A 184 23.18 7.40 -5.81
C ILE A 184 24.19 7.47 -4.66
N GLU A 185 24.85 8.61 -4.52
CA GLU A 185 25.80 8.92 -3.47
C GLU A 185 25.59 10.35 -2.96
N PRO A 186 24.64 10.57 -2.08
CA PRO A 186 24.53 11.87 -1.45
C PRO A 186 25.84 12.14 -0.69
N LYS A 187 26.56 13.19 -1.12
CA LYS A 187 27.72 13.69 -0.37
C LYS A 187 27.19 14.46 0.82
N ILE A 188 26.92 13.75 1.91
CA ILE A 188 26.55 14.38 3.17
C ILE A 188 27.87 14.72 3.86
N ASN A 189 28.18 16.02 3.94
CA ASN A 189 29.26 16.48 4.80
C ASN A 189 28.75 16.56 6.24
N TYR A 190 28.91 15.49 7.01
CA TYR A 190 28.45 15.43 8.39
C TYR A 190 29.14 16.46 9.31
N GLU A 191 30.32 16.98 8.91
CA GLU A 191 31.03 17.99 9.69
C GLU A 191 30.35 19.37 9.60
N ASP A 192 29.68 19.66 8.49
CA ASP A 192 28.95 20.91 8.27
C ASP A 192 27.43 20.79 8.51
N TRP A 193 26.97 19.60 8.89
CA TRP A 193 25.55 19.38 9.14
C TRP A 193 25.17 19.76 10.57
N HIS A 194 24.60 20.93 10.70
CA HIS A 194 24.02 21.42 11.96
C HIS A 194 22.49 21.43 11.81
N PRO A 195 21.78 20.48 12.45
CA PRO A 195 20.33 20.52 12.45
C PRO A 195 19.86 21.81 13.14
N GLU A 196 19.04 22.57 12.47
CA GLU A 196 18.41 23.73 13.06
C GLU A 196 17.24 23.25 13.93
N GLU A 197 17.25 23.61 15.22
CA GLU A 197 16.11 23.38 16.10
C GLU A 197 15.05 24.45 15.81
N LEU A 198 13.94 24.04 15.19
CA LEU A 198 12.80 24.91 14.95
C LEU A 198 11.89 24.89 16.17
N GLU A 199 12.13 25.81 17.10
CA GLU A 199 11.21 26.02 18.22
C GLU A 199 10.08 26.97 17.79
N TYR A 200 8.85 26.61 18.19
CA TYR A 200 7.74 27.56 18.09
C TYR A 200 7.99 28.70 19.08
N ASN A 201 8.41 29.82 18.55
CA ASN A 201 8.49 31.07 19.32
C ASN A 201 7.40 32.03 18.81
N PRO A 202 6.38 32.35 19.64
CA PRO A 202 5.31 33.30 19.24
C PRO A 202 5.82 34.73 18.99
N GLU A 203 7.06 35.03 19.38
CA GLU A 203 7.70 36.33 19.12
C GLU A 203 8.45 36.38 17.78
N ASN A 204 8.63 35.22 17.12
CA ASN A 204 9.26 35.17 15.80
C ASN A 204 8.27 35.62 14.71
N GLU A 205 8.66 36.55 13.89
CA GLU A 205 7.88 37.03 12.73
C GLU A 205 7.68 35.93 11.68
N THR A 206 8.61 34.94 11.60
CA THR A 206 8.61 33.87 10.61
C THR A 206 8.09 32.57 11.23
N THR A 207 7.10 31.96 10.59
CA THR A 207 6.55 30.67 11.04
C THR A 207 7.42 29.50 10.59
N ILE A 208 7.29 28.32 11.25
CA ILE A 208 8.01 27.09 10.87
C ILE A 208 7.80 26.73 9.39
N PRO A 209 6.57 26.74 8.82
CA PRO A 209 6.37 26.49 7.40
C PRO A 209 7.11 27.46 6.48
N GLU A 210 7.11 28.76 6.79
CA GLU A 210 7.80 29.79 5.99
C GLU A 210 9.31 29.55 5.98
N ARG A 211 9.89 29.20 7.12
CA ARG A 211 11.32 28.90 7.21
C ARG A 211 11.71 27.66 6.40
N ILE A 212 10.89 26.62 6.40
CA ILE A 212 11.11 25.44 5.56
C ILE A 212 11.00 25.81 4.07
N LEU A 213 10.06 26.69 3.70
CA LEU A 213 9.93 27.16 2.32
C LEU A 213 11.17 27.94 1.85
N GLU A 214 11.72 28.81 2.71
CA GLU A 214 12.99 29.50 2.46
C GLU A 214 14.14 28.51 2.25
N THR A 215 14.27 27.53 3.14
CA THR A 215 15.27 26.46 3.00
C THR A 215 15.13 25.68 1.68
N LEU A 216 13.90 25.35 1.27
CA LEU A 216 13.66 24.65 0.02
C LEU A 216 13.98 25.46 -1.23
N GLU A 217 13.91 26.80 -1.16
CA GLU A 217 14.32 27.70 -2.24
C GLU A 217 15.85 27.76 -2.39
N GLU A 218 16.57 27.67 -1.26
CA GLU A 218 18.04 27.73 -1.23
C GLU A 218 18.70 26.39 -1.52
N GLU A 219 18.22 25.31 -0.87
CA GLU A 219 18.93 24.02 -0.80
C GLU A 219 18.30 22.90 -1.66
N ASN A 220 17.17 23.10 -2.29
CA ASN A 220 16.42 22.09 -3.06
C ASN A 220 16.05 20.80 -2.30
N CYS A 221 16.44 20.67 -1.03
CA CYS A 221 16.14 19.52 -0.17
C CYS A 221 16.08 19.96 1.29
N CYS A 222 15.06 19.46 2.02
CA CYS A 222 14.91 19.71 3.43
C CYS A 222 14.48 18.44 4.15
N ILE A 223 15.11 18.12 5.31
CA ILE A 223 14.73 17.01 6.17
C ILE A 223 14.04 17.57 7.40
N LEU A 224 12.74 17.32 7.52
CA LEU A 224 11.94 17.69 8.68
C LEU A 224 11.85 16.53 9.67
N GLN A 225 12.48 16.67 10.83
CA GLN A 225 12.40 15.68 11.90
C GLN A 225 11.65 16.26 13.10
N GLY A 226 10.92 15.42 13.80
CA GLY A 226 10.24 15.80 15.05
C GLY A 226 9.49 14.61 15.65
N PRO A 227 9.30 14.59 16.98
CA PRO A 227 8.54 13.54 17.66
C PRO A 227 7.09 13.46 17.18
N PRO A 228 6.38 12.35 17.45
CA PRO A 228 4.93 12.29 17.22
C PRO A 228 4.20 13.41 17.97
N GLY A 229 3.22 14.03 17.31
CA GLY A 229 2.41 15.10 17.92
C GLY A 229 2.98 16.53 17.82
N THR A 230 4.16 16.73 17.22
CA THR A 230 4.76 18.07 17.03
C THR A 230 4.17 18.87 15.85
N GLY A 231 3.14 18.38 15.20
CA GLY A 231 2.48 19.08 14.11
C GLY A 231 3.13 18.94 12.73
N LYS A 232 4.03 17.94 12.50
CA LYS A 232 4.68 17.71 11.19
C LYS A 232 3.71 17.69 10.04
N SER A 233 2.65 16.88 10.13
CA SER A 233 1.65 16.77 9.03
C SER A 233 0.91 18.08 8.80
N TYR A 234 0.69 18.89 9.82
CA TYR A 234 0.11 20.23 9.71
C TYR A 234 1.08 21.19 8.99
N THR A 235 2.36 21.17 9.36
CA THR A 235 3.44 21.93 8.70
C THR A 235 3.57 21.53 7.23
N ILE A 236 3.61 20.24 6.94
CA ILE A 236 3.64 19.71 5.57
C ILE A 236 2.42 20.19 4.78
N ALA A 237 1.23 20.19 5.36
CA ALA A 237 0.01 20.66 4.70
C ALA A 237 0.08 22.15 4.35
N HIS A 238 0.71 22.98 5.18
CA HIS A 238 0.95 24.40 4.86
C HIS A 238 1.93 24.58 3.70
N ILE A 239 3.02 23.82 3.67
CA ILE A 239 3.98 23.84 2.57
C ILE A 239 3.29 23.45 1.26
N ILE A 240 2.52 22.36 1.26
CA ILE A 240 1.75 21.93 0.09
C ILE A 240 0.80 23.05 -0.35
N ALA A 241 0.02 23.60 0.56
CA ALA A 241 -0.95 24.66 0.25
C ALA A 241 -0.27 25.90 -0.39
N ASN A 242 0.93 26.26 0.05
CA ASN A 242 1.73 27.33 -0.56
C ASN A 242 2.08 26.99 -2.02
N TYR A 243 2.61 25.80 -2.28
CA TYR A 243 2.94 25.35 -3.63
C TYR A 243 1.73 25.34 -4.56
N LEU A 244 0.59 24.79 -4.10
CA LEU A 244 -0.65 24.74 -4.88
C LEU A 244 -1.19 26.14 -5.19
N THR A 245 -1.11 27.08 -4.23
CA THR A 245 -1.51 28.49 -4.41
C THR A 245 -0.66 29.16 -5.48
N ASN A 246 0.62 28.83 -5.55
CA ASN A 246 1.56 29.31 -6.56
C ASN A 246 1.50 28.51 -7.88
N ASN A 247 0.42 27.75 -8.10
CA ASN A 247 0.19 26.95 -9.31
C ASN A 247 1.29 25.92 -9.61
N LYS A 248 1.95 25.39 -8.57
CA LYS A 248 2.99 24.37 -8.63
C LYS A 248 2.40 22.98 -8.34
N THR A 249 3.04 21.96 -8.88
CA THR A 249 2.65 20.55 -8.71
C THR A 249 3.35 19.93 -7.50
N VAL A 250 2.63 19.17 -6.71
CA VAL A 250 3.19 18.46 -5.54
C VAL A 250 2.87 16.98 -5.60
N CYS A 251 3.86 16.14 -5.30
CA CYS A 251 3.67 14.71 -5.06
C CYS A 251 3.99 14.39 -3.59
N VAL A 252 3.07 13.72 -2.91
CA VAL A 252 3.31 13.18 -1.57
C VAL A 252 3.27 11.67 -1.63
N THR A 253 4.31 11.05 -1.09
CA THR A 253 4.40 9.60 -0.99
C THR A 253 4.69 9.14 0.44
N THR A 254 4.17 7.96 0.79
CA THR A 254 4.36 7.33 2.11
C THR A 254 4.29 5.81 1.98
N MET A 255 4.71 5.08 3.00
CA MET A 255 4.57 3.62 3.04
C MET A 255 3.12 3.14 3.24
N ALA A 256 2.26 3.93 3.90
CA ALA A 256 0.91 3.51 4.27
C ALA A 256 -0.16 4.53 3.86
N ASN A 257 -1.26 4.04 3.26
CA ASN A 257 -2.39 4.88 2.84
C ASN A 257 -3.01 5.75 3.94
N LYS A 258 -2.93 5.31 5.20
CA LYS A 258 -3.53 6.03 6.33
C LYS A 258 -2.92 7.41 6.51
N GLY A 259 -1.59 7.55 6.42
CA GLY A 259 -0.91 8.84 6.52
C GLY A 259 -1.38 9.84 5.45
N LEU A 260 -1.54 9.37 4.21
CA LEU A 260 -2.05 10.21 3.11
C LEU A 260 -3.47 10.74 3.40
N ILE A 261 -4.35 9.89 3.93
CA ILE A 261 -5.73 10.27 4.25
C ILE A 261 -5.77 11.29 5.41
N GLU A 262 -4.94 11.11 6.41
CA GLU A 262 -4.81 12.06 7.54
C GLU A 262 -4.22 13.39 7.08
N LEU A 263 -3.24 13.37 6.18
CA LEU A 263 -2.61 14.58 5.62
C LEU A 263 -3.59 15.42 4.81
N VAL A 264 -4.33 14.81 3.87
CA VAL A 264 -5.24 15.57 2.99
C VAL A 264 -6.44 16.18 3.73
N GLN A 265 -6.71 15.73 4.95
CA GLN A 265 -7.75 16.28 5.82
C GLN A 265 -7.24 17.42 6.71
N GLN A 266 -5.95 17.78 6.62
CA GLN A 266 -5.42 18.91 7.38
C GLN A 266 -6.07 20.24 6.91
N PRO A 267 -6.35 21.17 7.83
CA PRO A 267 -7.06 22.43 7.53
C PRO A 267 -6.53 23.22 6.33
N PRO A 268 -5.20 23.35 6.11
CA PRO A 268 -4.67 24.10 4.97
C PRO A 268 -5.03 23.50 3.61
N LEU A 269 -5.31 22.18 3.53
CA LEU A 269 -5.62 21.47 2.29
C LEU A 269 -7.11 21.38 1.98
N LEU A 270 -7.99 21.68 2.94
CA LEU A 270 -9.44 21.58 2.75
C LEU A 270 -9.99 22.42 1.58
N PRO A 271 -9.52 23.65 1.32
CA PRO A 271 -9.95 24.40 0.14
C PRO A 271 -9.64 23.66 -1.17
N PHE A 272 -8.43 23.16 -1.34
CA PHE A 272 -8.00 22.42 -2.52
C PHE A 272 -8.73 21.09 -2.69
N LEU A 273 -9.06 20.42 -1.58
CA LEU A 273 -9.87 19.23 -1.57
C LEU A 273 -11.28 19.51 -2.09
N LYS A 274 -11.92 20.61 -1.65
CA LYS A 274 -13.25 21.05 -2.12
C LYS A 274 -13.24 21.41 -3.63
N GLU A 275 -12.17 22.02 -4.10
CA GLU A 275 -11.96 22.33 -5.51
C GLU A 275 -11.63 21.09 -6.36
N GLY A 276 -11.37 19.94 -5.71
CA GLY A 276 -10.97 18.70 -6.37
C GLY A 276 -9.58 18.78 -6.99
N LYS A 277 -8.68 19.51 -6.38
CA LYS A 277 -7.27 19.64 -6.78
C LYS A 277 -6.36 18.60 -6.12
N ILE A 278 -6.93 17.64 -5.38
CA ILE A 278 -6.19 16.57 -4.73
C ILE A 278 -6.59 15.24 -5.33
N SER A 279 -5.61 14.51 -5.83
CA SER A 279 -5.80 13.18 -6.41
C SER A 279 -4.98 12.12 -5.66
N LYS A 280 -5.47 10.89 -5.66
CA LYS A 280 -4.82 9.76 -5.01
C LYS A 280 -4.82 8.53 -5.90
N SER A 281 -3.71 7.79 -5.87
CA SER A 281 -3.64 6.46 -6.48
C SER A 281 -4.49 5.45 -5.70
N ASN A 282 -5.04 4.47 -6.40
CA ASN A 282 -5.80 3.35 -5.80
C ASN A 282 -6.85 3.81 -4.77
N LEU A 283 -7.61 4.85 -5.14
CA LEU A 283 -8.64 5.43 -4.27
C LEU A 283 -9.80 4.46 -4.06
N SER A 284 -9.98 3.98 -2.84
CA SER A 284 -11.06 3.08 -2.47
C SER A 284 -12.42 3.79 -2.34
N ALA A 285 -13.51 3.01 -2.37
CA ALA A 285 -14.85 3.55 -2.18
C ALA A 285 -15.04 4.15 -0.77
N ASP A 286 -14.41 3.57 0.23
CA ASP A 286 -14.48 4.07 1.61
C ASP A 286 -13.72 5.39 1.76
N GLU A 287 -12.53 5.50 1.18
CA GLU A 287 -11.75 6.75 1.19
C GLU A 287 -12.52 7.88 0.51
N ARG A 288 -13.20 7.62 -0.62
CA ARG A 288 -14.07 8.61 -1.28
C ARG A 288 -15.21 9.11 -0.41
N ARG A 289 -15.75 8.27 0.46
CA ARG A 289 -16.80 8.66 1.41
C ARG A 289 -16.25 9.43 2.59
N THR A 290 -15.10 8.99 3.09
CA THR A 290 -14.46 9.61 4.27
C THR A 290 -13.86 10.96 3.93
N VAL A 291 -13.37 11.13 2.68
CA VAL A 291 -12.73 12.36 2.20
C VAL A 291 -13.43 12.82 0.91
N PRO A 292 -14.60 13.48 1.03
CA PRO A 292 -15.27 14.05 -0.13
C PRO A 292 -14.39 15.08 -0.85
N GLY A 293 -14.32 14.97 -2.19
CA GLY A 293 -13.46 15.84 -3.02
C GLY A 293 -12.15 15.21 -3.46
N LEU A 294 -11.71 14.12 -2.82
CA LEU A 294 -10.54 13.37 -3.24
C LEU A 294 -10.83 12.65 -4.56
N LYS A 295 -9.97 12.81 -5.55
CA LYS A 295 -10.14 12.26 -6.91
C LYS A 295 -9.21 11.07 -7.16
N PRO A 296 -9.61 10.09 -7.99
CA PRO A 296 -8.67 9.09 -8.49
C PRO A 296 -7.76 9.72 -9.53
N ILE A 297 -6.46 9.35 -9.49
CA ILE A 297 -5.52 9.78 -10.53
C ILE A 297 -5.81 9.05 -11.83
N LYS A 298 -5.52 9.72 -12.95
CA LYS A 298 -5.48 9.13 -14.28
C LYS A 298 -4.18 8.35 -14.51
N LYS A 299 -4.13 7.53 -15.54
CA LYS A 299 -2.91 6.83 -15.96
C LYS A 299 -1.74 7.81 -16.11
N GLY A 300 -0.51 7.33 -15.82
CA GLY A 300 0.72 8.08 -16.00
C GLY A 300 1.10 8.99 -14.83
N PHE A 301 0.25 9.11 -13.82
CA PHE A 301 0.49 9.95 -12.62
C PHE A 301 0.77 11.43 -12.92
N ILE A 302 0.44 11.90 -14.12
CA ILE A 302 0.56 13.30 -14.51
C ILE A 302 -0.63 14.07 -13.95
N ILE A 303 -0.34 15.18 -13.29
CA ILE A 303 -1.33 16.08 -12.72
C ILE A 303 -1.21 17.50 -13.32
N PRO A 304 -2.31 18.25 -13.42
CA PRO A 304 -2.27 19.66 -13.78
C PRO A 304 -1.49 20.52 -12.77
N ASN A 305 -1.02 21.66 -13.22
CA ASN A 305 -0.42 22.65 -12.33
C ASN A 305 -1.41 23.06 -11.23
N GLY A 306 -0.87 23.31 -10.02
CA GLY A 306 -1.66 23.66 -8.86
C GLY A 306 -2.43 22.50 -8.24
N GLU A 307 -2.06 21.25 -8.55
CA GLU A 307 -2.66 20.04 -7.98
C GLU A 307 -1.68 19.22 -7.13
N LEU A 308 -2.25 18.47 -6.19
CA LEU A 308 -1.55 17.51 -5.33
C LEU A 308 -1.83 16.08 -5.79
N PHE A 309 -0.78 15.29 -5.93
CA PHE A 309 -0.86 13.84 -6.09
C PHE A 309 -0.41 13.12 -4.82
N CYS A 310 -1.21 12.17 -4.36
CA CYS A 310 -0.93 11.33 -3.20
C CYS A 310 -0.80 9.86 -3.62
N SER A 311 0.29 9.22 -3.24
CA SER A 311 0.56 7.82 -3.56
C SER A 311 1.34 7.12 -2.45
N THR A 312 1.28 5.80 -2.40
CA THR A 312 2.27 5.03 -1.65
C THR A 312 3.52 4.83 -2.48
N ASN A 313 4.69 4.66 -1.84
CA ASN A 313 5.95 4.36 -2.52
C ASN A 313 5.82 3.16 -3.45
N TYR A 314 5.09 2.13 -3.01
CA TYR A 314 4.79 0.94 -3.81
C TYR A 314 4.08 1.27 -5.12
N VAL A 315 3.02 2.08 -5.08
CA VAL A 315 2.26 2.43 -6.29
C VAL A 315 3.04 3.42 -7.15
N LEU A 316 3.75 4.37 -6.53
CA LEU A 316 4.58 5.32 -7.26
C LEU A 316 5.71 4.61 -8.05
N SER A 317 6.28 3.53 -7.52
CA SER A 317 7.29 2.75 -8.24
C SER A 317 6.77 2.14 -9.55
N GLN A 318 5.46 1.99 -9.71
CA GLN A 318 4.84 1.46 -10.93
C GLN A 318 4.85 2.47 -12.10
N VAL A 319 5.25 3.72 -11.87
CA VAL A 319 5.33 4.73 -12.94
C VAL A 319 6.25 4.29 -14.09
N TYR A 320 7.28 3.50 -13.75
CA TYR A 320 8.24 2.97 -14.72
C TYR A 320 7.78 1.68 -15.43
N ASN A 321 6.61 1.18 -15.10
CA ASN A 321 6.02 0.10 -15.87
C ASN A 321 5.58 0.66 -17.23
N THR A 322 6.07 0.09 -18.32
CA THR A 322 5.80 0.56 -19.69
C THR A 322 4.31 0.71 -20.01
N GLU A 323 3.45 -0.05 -19.34
CA GLU A 323 1.99 0.04 -19.46
C GLU A 323 1.42 1.34 -18.83
N ASN A 324 2.15 1.97 -17.93
CA ASN A 324 1.75 3.21 -17.23
C ASN A 324 2.40 4.46 -17.79
N LEU A 325 3.44 4.33 -18.65
CA LEU A 325 4.03 5.48 -19.34
C LEU A 325 2.99 6.04 -20.33
N CYS A 326 2.68 7.31 -20.17
CA CYS A 326 1.93 8.05 -21.18
C CYS A 326 2.87 8.51 -22.29
N ASP A 327 2.31 8.81 -23.48
CA ASP A 327 3.06 9.41 -24.61
C ASP A 327 3.77 10.70 -24.22
N ASP A 328 3.32 11.37 -23.14
CA ASP A 328 3.85 12.63 -22.62
C ASP A 328 5.12 12.47 -21.73
N GLY A 329 5.59 11.24 -21.53
CA GLY A 329 6.80 10.95 -20.75
C GLY A 329 6.57 10.70 -19.26
N LEU A 330 7.65 10.89 -18.44
CA LEU A 330 7.60 10.71 -17.00
C LEU A 330 6.91 11.89 -16.31
N PRO A 331 6.16 11.63 -15.21
CA PRO A 331 5.61 12.73 -14.42
C PRO A 331 6.73 13.58 -13.81
N SER A 332 6.53 14.89 -13.81
CA SER A 332 7.41 15.85 -13.17
C SER A 332 6.63 16.63 -12.11
N TYR A 333 7.23 16.82 -10.95
CA TYR A 333 6.63 17.55 -9.83
C TYR A 333 7.59 18.65 -9.37
N ASP A 334 7.05 19.82 -9.01
CA ASP A 334 7.83 20.91 -8.44
C ASP A 334 8.32 20.62 -7.02
N LEU A 335 7.57 19.79 -6.29
CA LEU A 335 7.94 19.30 -4.95
C LEU A 335 7.53 17.84 -4.77
N VAL A 336 8.46 17.04 -4.26
CA VAL A 336 8.19 15.67 -3.82
C VAL A 336 8.40 15.58 -2.31
N ILE A 337 7.39 15.10 -1.59
CA ILE A 337 7.44 14.90 -0.15
C ILE A 337 7.38 13.40 0.14
N ILE A 338 8.36 12.90 0.88
CA ILE A 338 8.40 11.53 1.38
C ILE A 338 8.07 11.57 2.87
N GLU A 339 6.83 11.24 3.22
CA GLU A 339 6.39 11.16 4.61
C GLU A 339 6.85 9.84 5.22
N GLU A 340 7.28 9.86 6.48
CA GLU A 340 7.86 8.69 7.17
C GLU A 340 9.04 8.07 6.41
N ALA A 341 9.94 8.92 5.89
CA ALA A 341 11.06 8.50 5.04
C ALA A 341 11.97 7.44 5.70
N SER A 342 12.05 7.40 7.03
CA SER A 342 12.78 6.36 7.78
C SER A 342 12.21 4.95 7.58
N GLN A 343 10.99 4.81 7.12
CA GLN A 343 10.35 3.53 6.81
C GLN A 343 10.50 3.15 5.33
N ALA A 344 10.90 4.09 4.48
CA ALA A 344 11.16 3.82 3.08
C ALA A 344 12.52 3.08 2.96
N TYR A 345 12.51 1.94 2.29
CA TYR A 345 13.76 1.30 1.86
C TYR A 345 14.30 2.11 0.68
N LEU A 346 15.33 2.86 0.93
CA LEU A 346 16.06 3.63 -0.09
C LEU A 346 17.11 2.76 -0.75
#